data_e52babd43215a602ad4a8a1024f56c60
#
_entry.id   e52babd43215a602ad4a8a1024f56c60
#
_cell.length_a   1.000
_cell.length_b   1.000
_cell.length_c   1.000
_cell.angle_alpha   90.00
_cell.angle_beta   90.00
_cell.angle_gamma   90.00
#
_symmetry.space_group_name_H-M   'P 1'
#
loop_
_entity.id
_entity.type
_entity.pdbx_description
1 polymer ?
#
loop_
_entity_poly.entity_id
_entity_poly.type
_entity_poly.pdbx_seq_one_letter_code
_entity_poly.pdbx_strand_id
1 'polypeptide(L)'
;MIKYKNYTIEKDDKRNWTVTRFDNTISPKDVLNKAGEVSIYKGQEYVKETSLGFYSDVSCALNGIVRDTAGIGCETISDLANQITQLKEDFYRLLK
;
A
#
# COMPACT_ATOMS: atom_id res chain seq x y z
N MET A 1 11.19 2.51 9.32
CA MET A 1 10.20 2.25 8.25
C MET A 1 10.21 0.77 7.88
N ILE A 2 9.05 0.15 7.81
CA ILE A 2 8.89 -1.24 7.41
C ILE A 2 8.38 -1.28 5.96
N LYS A 3 9.03 -2.08 5.10
CA LYS A 3 8.59 -2.25 3.70
C LYS A 3 8.10 -3.66 3.49
N TYR A 4 6.95 -3.79 2.84
CA TYR A 4 6.38 -5.07 2.46
C TYR A 4 5.78 -4.96 1.06
N LYS A 5 6.39 -5.63 0.06
CA LYS A 5 5.99 -5.52 -1.36
C LYS A 5 5.94 -4.03 -1.76
N ASN A 6 4.76 -3.55 -2.17
CA ASN A 6 4.56 -2.15 -2.53
C ASN A 6 3.96 -1.30 -1.41
N TYR A 7 4.01 -1.79 -0.17
CA TYR A 7 3.53 -1.07 1.01
C TYR A 7 4.68 -0.60 1.87
N THR A 8 4.49 0.54 2.54
CA THR A 8 5.38 1.01 3.60
C THR A 8 4.58 1.28 4.85
N ILE A 9 5.17 1.01 6.00
CA ILE A 9 4.58 1.27 7.31
C ILE A 9 5.54 2.15 8.08
N GLU A 10 5.09 3.33 8.48
CA GLU A 10 5.88 4.28 9.24
C GLU A 10 5.16 4.68 10.50
N LYS A 11 5.92 4.85 11.58
CA LYS A 11 5.42 5.40 12.83
C LYS A 11 5.65 6.91 12.82
N ASP A 12 4.59 7.68 13.06
CA ASP A 12 4.70 9.14 13.11
C ASP A 12 5.02 9.64 14.52
N ASP A 13 5.17 10.97 14.67
CA ASP A 13 5.50 11.59 15.95
C ASP A 13 4.37 11.48 16.99
N LYS A 14 3.16 11.20 16.54
CA LYS A 14 1.97 11.05 17.38
C LYS A 14 1.70 9.61 17.81
N ARG A 15 2.66 8.73 17.58
CA ARG A 15 2.58 7.29 17.86
C ARG A 15 1.53 6.53 17.02
N ASN A 16 1.11 7.11 15.90
CA ASN A 16 0.25 6.42 14.94
C ASN A 16 1.10 5.74 13.88
N TRP A 17 0.59 4.65 13.34
CA TRP A 17 1.23 3.94 12.24
C TRP A 17 0.53 4.32 10.95
N THR A 18 1.28 4.79 9.96
CA THR A 18 0.76 5.17 8.65
C THR A 18 1.12 4.10 7.64
N VAL A 19 0.15 3.62 6.89
CA VAL A 19 0.35 2.66 5.80
C VAL A 19 0.17 3.38 4.47
N THR A 20 1.16 3.25 3.59
CA THR A 20 1.12 3.83 2.25
C THR A 20 1.35 2.74 1.22
N ARG A 21 0.53 2.73 0.16
CA ARG A 21 0.68 1.83 -0.97
C ARG A 21 1.27 2.60 -2.15
N PHE A 22 2.25 1.99 -2.82
CA PHE A 22 2.89 2.55 -4.01
C PHE A 22 2.50 1.71 -5.22
N ASP A 23 1.87 2.33 -6.20
CA ASP A 23 1.44 1.66 -7.43
C ASP A 23 2.10 2.32 -8.64
N ASN A 24 2.62 1.50 -9.55
CA ASN A 24 3.05 1.99 -10.86
C ASN A 24 1.81 2.16 -11.73
N THR A 25 1.65 3.35 -12.28
CA THR A 25 0.49 3.67 -13.10
C THR A 25 0.90 4.56 -14.27
N ILE A 26 0.02 4.69 -15.26
CA ILE A 26 0.23 5.53 -16.43
C ILE A 26 -0.72 6.72 -16.31
N SER A 27 -0.18 7.93 -16.47
CA SER A 27 -0.99 9.13 -16.36
C SER A 27 -1.98 9.24 -17.52
N PRO A 28 -3.29 9.37 -17.25
CA PRO A 28 -4.30 9.54 -18.30
C PRO A 28 -4.31 10.95 -18.89
N LYS A 29 -3.63 11.90 -18.25
CA LYS A 29 -3.59 13.31 -18.67
C LYS A 29 -2.31 13.96 -18.15
N ASP A 30 -1.99 15.13 -18.69
CA ASP A 30 -0.89 15.95 -18.16
C ASP A 30 -1.24 16.44 -16.76
N VAL A 31 -0.28 16.34 -15.84
CA VAL A 31 -0.43 16.83 -14.47
C VAL A 31 0.44 18.06 -14.30
N LEU A 32 -0.16 19.16 -13.88
CA LEU A 32 0.52 20.44 -13.67
C LEU A 32 1.00 20.54 -12.21
N ASN A 33 2.18 21.14 -12.02
CA ASN A 33 2.67 21.47 -10.69
C ASN A 33 2.12 22.84 -10.25
N LYS A 34 2.51 23.32 -9.07
CA LYS A 34 2.05 24.61 -8.54
C LYS A 34 2.45 25.80 -9.39
N ALA A 35 3.52 25.68 -10.17
CA ALA A 35 3.99 26.74 -11.07
C ALA A 35 3.29 26.73 -12.44
N GLY A 36 2.37 25.77 -12.67
CA GLY A 36 1.65 25.64 -13.93
C GLY A 36 2.41 24.90 -15.02
N GLU A 37 3.55 24.30 -14.68
CA GLU A 37 4.36 23.49 -15.60
C GLU A 37 3.94 22.04 -15.51
N VAL A 38 4.09 21.29 -16.62
CA VAL A 38 3.75 19.86 -16.65
C VAL A 38 4.82 19.07 -15.89
N SER A 39 4.43 18.45 -14.78
CA SER A 39 5.31 17.60 -13.99
C SER A 39 5.23 16.13 -14.42
N ILE A 40 4.06 15.69 -14.89
CA ILE A 40 3.82 14.35 -15.42
C ILE A 40 3.06 14.49 -16.72
N TYR A 41 3.61 13.93 -17.80
CA TYR A 41 2.98 13.97 -19.12
C TYR A 41 1.99 12.82 -19.30
N LYS A 42 0.96 13.04 -20.10
CA LYS A 42 0.03 11.99 -20.50
C LYS A 42 0.79 10.80 -21.08
N GLY A 43 0.49 9.61 -20.59
CA GLY A 43 1.14 8.37 -21.01
C GLY A 43 2.45 8.06 -20.30
N GLN A 44 2.92 8.96 -19.44
CA GLN A 44 4.13 8.74 -18.65
C GLN A 44 3.84 7.81 -17.47
N GLU A 45 4.74 6.86 -17.21
CA GLU A 45 4.68 6.03 -16.01
C GLU A 45 5.12 6.84 -14.79
N TYR A 46 4.39 6.66 -13.68
CA TYR A 46 4.75 7.28 -12.42
C TYR A 46 4.31 6.39 -11.26
N VAL A 47 4.86 6.63 -10.07
CA VAL A 47 4.49 5.91 -8.86
C VAL A 47 3.43 6.72 -8.12
N LYS A 48 2.25 6.13 -7.99
CA LYS A 48 1.14 6.73 -7.24
C LYS A 48 1.19 6.26 -5.80
N GLU A 49 1.20 7.21 -4.87
CA GLU A 49 1.14 6.94 -3.45
C GLU A 49 -0.30 7.04 -2.96
N THR A 50 -0.77 5.99 -2.28
CA THR A 50 -2.12 5.98 -1.70
C THR A 50 -2.00 5.71 -0.21
N SER A 51 -2.45 6.65 0.62
CA SER A 51 -2.49 6.45 2.07
C SER A 51 -3.69 5.58 2.41
N LEU A 52 -3.45 4.46 3.12
CA LEU A 52 -4.52 3.57 3.57
C LEU A 52 -5.13 4.02 4.89
N GLY A 53 -4.44 4.90 5.62
CA GLY A 53 -4.93 5.45 6.86
C GLY A 53 -3.93 5.42 8.00
N PHE A 54 -4.41 5.80 9.16
CA PHE A 54 -3.64 5.83 10.40
C PHE A 54 -4.14 4.74 11.34
N TYR A 55 -3.22 4.04 11.99
CA TYR A 55 -3.55 2.92 12.86
C TYR A 55 -2.88 3.10 14.22
N SER A 56 -3.57 2.69 15.28
CA SER A 56 -3.08 2.86 16.66
C SER A 56 -1.92 1.91 17.00
N ASP A 57 -1.82 0.78 16.32
CA ASP A 57 -0.73 -0.17 16.52
C ASP A 57 -0.34 -0.85 15.20
N VAL A 58 0.80 -1.53 15.22
CA VAL A 58 1.32 -2.20 14.03
C VAL A 58 0.45 -3.36 13.57
N SER A 59 -0.20 -4.07 14.49
CA SER A 59 -1.11 -5.17 14.15
C SER A 59 -2.30 -4.67 13.34
N CYS A 60 -2.88 -3.53 13.73
CA CYS A 60 -3.97 -2.91 12.98
C CYS A 60 -3.50 -2.45 11.60
N ALA A 61 -2.28 -1.90 11.50
CA ALA A 61 -1.69 -1.50 10.22
C ALA A 61 -1.53 -2.69 9.28
N LEU A 62 -1.02 -3.81 9.78
CA LEU A 62 -0.87 -5.05 8.99
C LEU A 62 -2.22 -5.61 8.56
N ASN A 63 -3.24 -5.56 9.41
CA ASN A 63 -4.60 -5.94 9.05
C ASN A 63 -5.17 -5.03 7.95
N GLY A 64 -4.81 -3.74 7.95
CA GLY A 64 -5.17 -2.82 6.88
C GLY A 64 -4.62 -3.27 5.53
N ILE A 65 -3.37 -3.72 5.50
CA ILE A 65 -2.75 -4.26 4.28
C ILE A 65 -3.46 -5.55 3.84
N VAL A 66 -3.79 -6.44 4.77
CA VAL A 66 -4.53 -7.67 4.45
C VAL A 66 -5.86 -7.34 3.78
N ARG A 67 -6.61 -6.38 4.32
CA ARG A 67 -7.89 -5.95 3.75
C ARG A 67 -7.73 -5.36 2.35
N ASP A 68 -6.68 -4.58 2.14
CA ASP A 68 -6.42 -3.94 0.85
C ASP A 68 -6.04 -4.95 -0.22
N THR A 69 -5.29 -6.01 0.14
CA THR A 69 -4.83 -7.02 -0.80
C THR A 69 -5.76 -8.22 -0.93
N ALA A 70 -6.66 -8.43 0.04
CA ALA A 70 -7.55 -9.58 0.04
C ALA A 70 -8.44 -9.62 -1.21
N GLY A 71 -8.46 -10.76 -1.87
CA GLY A 71 -9.26 -10.98 -3.07
C GLY A 71 -8.56 -10.66 -4.38
N ILE A 72 -7.42 -9.96 -4.36
CA ILE A 72 -6.67 -9.65 -5.59
C ILE A 72 -6.07 -10.95 -6.14
N GLY A 73 -6.45 -11.30 -7.37
CA GLY A 73 -5.98 -12.52 -8.02
C GLY A 73 -6.62 -13.81 -7.52
N CYS A 74 -7.64 -13.72 -6.66
CA CYS A 74 -8.33 -14.87 -6.11
C CYS A 74 -9.61 -15.16 -6.89
N GLU A 75 -9.82 -16.42 -7.27
CA GLU A 75 -11.03 -16.87 -8.00
C GLU A 75 -11.98 -17.64 -7.10
N THR A 76 -11.48 -18.24 -6.00
CA THR A 76 -12.26 -19.07 -5.10
C THR A 76 -12.04 -18.65 -3.63
N ILE A 77 -12.93 -19.11 -2.76
CA ILE A 77 -12.80 -18.90 -1.30
C ILE A 77 -11.52 -19.56 -0.78
N SER A 78 -11.14 -20.71 -1.33
CA SER A 78 -9.89 -21.39 -0.95
C SER A 78 -8.67 -20.56 -1.29
N ASP A 79 -8.65 -19.92 -2.47
CA ASP A 79 -7.55 -19.03 -2.87
C ASP A 79 -7.46 -17.84 -1.92
N LEU A 80 -8.59 -17.24 -1.56
CA LEU A 80 -8.63 -16.12 -0.63
C LEU A 80 -8.10 -16.52 0.76
N ALA A 81 -8.52 -17.67 1.28
CA ALA A 81 -8.06 -18.17 2.57
C ALA A 81 -6.55 -18.43 2.56
N ASN A 82 -6.02 -19.00 1.49
CA ASN A 82 -4.58 -19.24 1.33
C ASN A 82 -3.80 -17.93 1.25
N GLN A 83 -4.33 -16.94 0.54
CA GLN A 83 -3.71 -15.62 0.43
C GLN A 83 -3.61 -14.95 1.81
N ILE A 84 -4.69 -14.95 2.57
CA ILE A 84 -4.72 -14.35 3.92
C ILE A 84 -3.72 -15.05 4.84
N THR A 85 -3.68 -16.39 4.81
CA THR A 85 -2.74 -17.17 5.60
C THR A 85 -1.29 -16.81 5.25
N GLN A 86 -0.96 -16.73 3.97
CA GLN A 86 0.38 -16.38 3.51
C GLN A 86 0.77 -14.96 3.94
N LEU A 87 -0.14 -14.01 3.83
CA LEU A 87 0.11 -12.63 4.27
C LEU A 87 0.39 -12.57 5.77
N LYS A 88 -0.36 -13.30 6.58
CA LYS A 88 -0.15 -13.35 8.02
C LYS A 88 1.19 -13.96 8.38
N GLU A 89 1.63 -15.01 7.68
CA GLU A 89 2.94 -15.63 7.89
C GLU A 89 4.06 -14.65 7.53
N ASP A 90 3.93 -13.94 6.42
CA ASP A 90 4.90 -12.94 5.99
C ASP A 90 5.03 -11.82 7.03
N PHE A 91 3.91 -11.33 7.55
CA PHE A 91 3.90 -10.28 8.57
C PHE A 91 4.53 -10.78 9.88
N TYR A 92 4.27 -12.01 10.25
CA TYR A 92 4.86 -12.60 11.44
C TYR A 92 6.38 -12.64 11.36
N ARG A 93 6.93 -12.91 10.18
CA ARG A 93 8.38 -12.86 9.95
C ARG A 93 8.92 -11.44 10.06
N LEU A 94 8.19 -10.44 9.58
CA LEU A 94 8.60 -9.05 9.63
C LEU A 94 8.63 -8.48 11.06
N LEU A 95 7.81 -9.04 11.96
CA LEU A 95 7.71 -8.59 13.35
C LEU A 95 8.80 -9.19 14.26
N LYS A 96 9.56 -10.14 13.78
CA LYS A 96 10.65 -10.75 14.55
C LYS A 96 11.98 -10.01 14.44
#